data_b100309af58dce60fb8cade7af483dde
#
_entry.id   b100309af58dce60fb8cade7af483dde
#
_cell.length_a   1.000
_cell.length_b   1.000
_cell.length_c   1.000
_cell.angle_alpha   90.00
_cell.angle_beta   90.00
_cell.angle_gamma   90.00
#
_symmetry.space_group_name_H-M   'P 1'
#
loop_
_entity.id
_entity.type
_entity.pdbx_description
1 polymer ?
#
loop_
_entity_poly.entity_id
_entity_poly.type
_entity_poly.pdbx_seq_one_letter_code
_entity_poly.pdbx_strand_id
1 'polypeptide(L)'
;MPRVLVIGSANMDFTVAVPRLPAEGETVTGGSFYVSHGGKGANQAVAARRLGGDVRFVGCVGQDPQGDRVVEQLAAEGIPTDGVIRTGAATGVALIMVDREGRNQIAVASGANLELLPDLAKMHASLMPWAEALLLQLEIPVSSVQWALATAREHGVLSILNPAPAQPLPDTLLSLVDCLTPNSNEAEILTGIAVKGPDSASQAAQHLLARGVRRVIVTLGAQGALCCDG
;
A
#
# COMPACT_ATOMS: atom_id res chain seq x y z
N MET A 1 4.58 -9.99 20.93
CA MET A 1 4.65 -9.08 19.79
C MET A 1 3.73 -9.64 18.71
N PRO A 2 2.79 -8.86 18.15
CA PRO A 2 1.95 -9.35 17.06
C PRO A 2 2.82 -9.66 15.82
N ARG A 3 2.53 -10.77 15.19
CA ARG A 3 3.25 -11.23 13.99
C ARG A 3 2.53 -10.73 12.75
N VAL A 4 3.17 -9.84 12.03
CA VAL A 4 2.58 -9.14 10.89
C VAL A 4 3.32 -9.50 9.61
N LEU A 5 2.61 -10.06 8.65
CA LEU A 5 3.10 -10.25 7.28
C LEU A 5 2.61 -9.08 6.41
N VAL A 6 3.52 -8.45 5.70
CA VAL A 6 3.18 -7.43 4.69
C VAL A 6 3.58 -7.97 3.33
N ILE A 7 2.63 -8.04 2.41
CA ILE A 7 2.90 -8.37 1.00
C ILE A 7 2.56 -7.12 0.19
N GLY A 8 3.56 -6.51 -0.48
CA GLY A 8 3.29 -5.23 -1.12
C GLY A 8 4.49 -4.60 -1.81
N SER A 9 4.30 -3.35 -2.16
CA SER A 9 5.25 -2.52 -2.92
C SER A 9 6.38 -1.98 -2.07
N ALA A 10 7.52 -1.72 -2.75
CA ALA A 10 8.63 -0.94 -2.23
C ALA A 10 9.14 -0.01 -3.33
N ASN A 11 9.29 1.28 -3.02
CA ASN A 11 9.70 2.32 -3.94
C ASN A 11 10.83 3.18 -3.36
N MET A 12 11.52 3.89 -4.26
CA MET A 12 12.29 5.07 -3.91
C MET A 12 11.54 6.32 -4.37
N ASP A 13 11.35 7.27 -3.46
CA ASP A 13 10.65 8.53 -3.74
C ASP A 13 11.68 9.64 -3.97
N PHE A 14 11.60 10.29 -5.13
CA PHE A 14 12.43 11.41 -5.54
C PHE A 14 11.59 12.68 -5.52
N THR A 15 11.80 13.51 -4.51
CA THR A 15 10.98 14.71 -4.27
C THR A 15 11.76 15.97 -4.62
N VAL A 16 11.16 16.84 -5.41
CA VAL A 16 11.64 18.21 -5.66
C VAL A 16 10.65 19.19 -5.03
N ALA A 17 11.10 19.90 -3.99
CA ALA A 17 10.32 20.99 -3.42
C ALA A 17 10.56 22.27 -4.24
N VAL A 18 9.50 22.78 -4.87
CA VAL A 18 9.57 23.93 -5.80
C VAL A 18 8.80 25.13 -5.24
N PRO A 19 9.10 26.37 -5.68
CA PRO A 19 8.29 27.54 -5.28
C PRO A 19 6.82 27.42 -5.67
N ARG A 20 6.53 26.83 -6.82
CA ARG A 20 5.22 26.48 -7.36
C ARG A 20 5.33 25.32 -8.33
N LEU A 21 4.24 24.59 -8.56
CA LEU A 21 4.21 23.54 -9.58
C LEU A 21 4.34 24.16 -10.99
N PRO A 22 5.13 23.55 -11.90
CA PRO A 22 5.24 24.01 -13.29
C PRO A 22 3.93 23.79 -14.05
N ALA A 23 3.61 24.70 -14.95
CA ALA A 23 2.60 24.48 -15.97
C ALA A 23 3.14 23.62 -17.12
N GLU A 24 2.27 23.18 -18.02
CA GLU A 24 2.68 22.43 -19.22
C GLU A 24 3.68 23.25 -20.05
N GLY A 25 4.82 22.62 -20.42
CA GLY A 25 5.90 23.27 -21.16
C GLY A 25 6.77 24.22 -20.35
N GLU A 26 6.55 24.38 -19.05
CA GLU A 26 7.28 25.30 -18.20
C GLU A 26 8.45 24.62 -17.46
N THR A 27 9.55 25.34 -17.29
CA THR A 27 10.66 24.97 -16.41
C THR A 27 10.67 25.87 -15.17
N VAL A 28 10.55 25.28 -13.98
CA VAL A 28 10.70 25.97 -12.68
C VAL A 28 12.04 25.56 -12.07
N THR A 29 12.84 26.57 -11.66
CA THR A 29 14.17 26.35 -11.06
C THR A 29 14.20 26.81 -9.59
N GLY A 30 15.26 26.42 -8.84
CA GLY A 30 15.48 26.86 -7.47
C GLY A 30 14.81 25.99 -6.41
N GLY A 31 14.56 24.70 -6.72
CA GLY A 31 14.03 23.73 -5.78
C GLY A 31 15.09 23.06 -4.91
N SER A 32 14.64 22.38 -3.83
CA SER A 32 15.43 21.45 -3.04
C SER A 32 15.08 20.03 -3.42
N PHE A 33 16.08 19.14 -3.44
CA PHE A 33 15.91 17.73 -3.80
C PHE A 33 16.04 16.84 -2.58
N TYR A 34 15.15 15.88 -2.43
CA TYR A 34 15.13 14.88 -1.37
C TYR A 34 14.93 13.50 -1.97
N VAL A 35 15.59 12.51 -1.35
CA VAL A 35 15.36 11.10 -1.66
C VAL A 35 14.86 10.43 -0.38
N SER A 36 13.75 9.72 -0.47
CA SER A 36 13.19 8.97 0.65
C SER A 36 12.73 7.59 0.19
N HIS A 37 12.56 6.72 1.15
CA HIS A 37 11.97 5.42 0.90
C HIS A 37 10.46 5.56 0.81
N GLY A 38 9.85 4.81 -0.09
CA GLY A 38 8.43 4.80 -0.37
C GLY A 38 7.89 3.42 -0.68
N GLY A 39 6.73 3.39 -1.30
CA GLY A 39 5.96 2.18 -1.51
C GLY A 39 5.05 1.87 -0.31
N LYS A 40 3.77 1.69 -0.58
CA LYS A 40 2.75 1.51 0.49
C LYS A 40 3.04 0.28 1.33
N GLY A 41 3.53 -0.81 0.72
CA GLY A 41 3.92 -2.04 1.42
C GLY A 41 5.08 -1.81 2.39
N ALA A 42 6.20 -1.27 1.90
CA ALA A 42 7.36 -0.99 2.74
C ALA A 42 7.02 0.00 3.87
N ASN A 43 6.22 1.03 3.59
CA ASN A 43 5.76 2.00 4.60
C ASN A 43 4.92 1.34 5.69
N GLN A 44 4.01 0.42 5.34
CA GLN A 44 3.22 -0.34 6.33
C GLN A 44 4.10 -1.28 7.15
N ALA A 45 5.08 -1.94 6.53
CA ALA A 45 6.02 -2.82 7.24
C ALA A 45 6.85 -2.04 8.27
N VAL A 46 7.41 -0.90 7.88
CA VAL A 46 8.18 -0.01 8.78
C VAL A 46 7.29 0.53 9.91
N ALA A 47 6.07 0.98 9.60
CA ALA A 47 5.15 1.48 10.62
C ALA A 47 4.78 0.38 11.63
N ALA A 48 4.42 -0.82 11.17
CA ALA A 48 4.12 -1.95 12.04
C ALA A 48 5.32 -2.35 12.92
N ARG A 49 6.53 -2.33 12.36
CA ARG A 49 7.76 -2.62 13.09
C ARG A 49 8.04 -1.60 14.19
N ARG A 50 7.91 -0.30 13.87
CA ARG A 50 8.10 0.79 14.84
C ARG A 50 7.06 0.79 15.95
N LEU A 51 5.86 0.24 15.69
CA LEU A 51 4.82 0.01 16.70
C LEU A 51 5.03 -1.27 17.53
N GLY A 52 6.16 -1.97 17.36
CA GLY A 52 6.53 -3.14 18.16
C GLY A 52 6.06 -4.48 17.59
N GLY A 53 5.66 -4.53 16.32
CA GLY A 53 5.34 -5.79 15.64
C GLY A 53 6.60 -6.64 15.35
N ASP A 54 6.46 -7.96 15.33
CA ASP A 54 7.37 -8.86 14.62
C ASP A 54 6.90 -8.91 13.16
N VAL A 55 7.68 -8.30 12.25
CA VAL A 55 7.25 -8.02 10.88
C VAL A 55 8.07 -8.82 9.88
N ARG A 56 7.38 -9.42 8.92
CA ARG A 56 7.97 -9.97 7.68
C ARG A 56 7.42 -9.18 6.49
N PHE A 57 8.30 -8.95 5.52
CA PHE A 57 7.93 -8.25 4.29
C PHE A 57 8.21 -9.11 3.06
N VAL A 58 7.24 -9.20 2.15
CA VAL A 58 7.39 -9.83 0.84
C VAL A 58 7.08 -8.80 -0.24
N GLY A 59 8.05 -8.57 -1.13
CA GLY A 59 7.93 -7.61 -2.22
C GLY A 59 9.03 -7.80 -3.26
N CYS A 60 8.95 -7.07 -4.37
CA CYS A 60 9.94 -7.12 -5.43
C CYS A 60 10.69 -5.79 -5.56
N VAL A 61 11.99 -5.88 -5.81
CA VAL A 61 12.88 -4.77 -6.16
C VAL A 61 13.76 -5.15 -7.36
N GLY A 62 14.32 -4.17 -8.03
CA GLY A 62 15.27 -4.39 -9.11
C GLY A 62 16.65 -4.83 -8.62
N GLN A 63 17.46 -5.29 -9.57
CA GLN A 63 18.91 -5.50 -9.38
C GLN A 63 19.65 -4.17 -9.66
N ASP A 64 19.29 -3.12 -8.91
CA ASP A 64 19.77 -1.75 -9.10
C ASP A 64 20.06 -1.06 -7.76
N PRO A 65 20.77 0.10 -7.76
CA PRO A 65 21.09 0.82 -6.53
C PRO A 65 19.88 1.24 -5.69
N GLN A 66 18.70 1.44 -6.30
CA GLN A 66 17.47 1.77 -5.59
C GLN A 66 16.95 0.56 -4.81
N GLY A 67 17.03 -0.64 -5.43
CA GLY A 67 16.70 -1.90 -4.75
C GLY A 67 17.63 -2.19 -3.57
N ASP A 68 18.93 -1.87 -3.71
CA ASP A 68 19.88 -2.00 -2.61
C ASP A 68 19.49 -1.12 -1.43
N ARG A 69 19.14 0.15 -1.68
CA ARG A 69 18.69 1.10 -0.65
C ARG A 69 17.41 0.65 0.06
N VAL A 70 16.45 0.08 -0.68
CA VAL A 70 15.21 -0.48 -0.08
C VAL A 70 15.56 -1.61 0.88
N VAL A 71 16.42 -2.54 0.47
CA VAL A 71 16.87 -3.67 1.30
C VAL A 71 17.61 -3.18 2.54
N GLU A 72 18.54 -2.24 2.39
CA GLU A 72 19.31 -1.63 3.48
C GLU A 72 18.38 -0.96 4.50
N GLN A 73 17.36 -0.23 4.04
CA GLN A 73 16.40 0.42 4.95
C GLN A 73 15.59 -0.61 5.74
N LEU A 74 15.02 -1.62 5.08
CA LEU A 74 14.25 -2.65 5.77
C LEU A 74 15.10 -3.35 6.84
N ALA A 75 16.34 -3.68 6.50
CA ALA A 75 17.31 -4.25 7.44
C ALA A 75 17.60 -3.31 8.63
N ALA A 76 17.81 -2.01 8.36
CA ALA A 76 18.05 -1.00 9.40
C ALA A 76 16.86 -0.83 10.37
N GLU A 77 15.63 -1.03 9.89
CA GLU A 77 14.42 -1.07 10.72
C GLU A 77 14.25 -2.42 11.46
N GLY A 78 15.16 -3.37 11.27
CA GLY A 78 15.10 -4.71 11.86
C GLY A 78 14.02 -5.60 11.26
N ILE A 79 13.67 -5.38 10.00
CA ILE A 79 12.77 -6.23 9.21
C ILE A 79 13.64 -7.19 8.40
N PRO A 80 13.46 -8.52 8.53
CA PRO A 80 14.18 -9.50 7.71
C PRO A 80 13.90 -9.29 6.21
N THR A 81 14.94 -9.40 5.40
CA THR A 81 14.93 -9.10 3.96
C THR A 81 14.92 -10.33 3.06
N ASP A 82 14.81 -11.51 3.64
CA ASP A 82 14.70 -12.80 2.94
C ASP A 82 13.44 -12.92 2.05
N GLY A 83 12.41 -12.12 2.33
CA GLY A 83 11.21 -11.99 1.50
C GLY A 83 11.32 -10.94 0.39
N VAL A 84 12.44 -10.20 0.26
CA VAL A 84 12.64 -9.22 -0.81
C VAL A 84 13.21 -9.91 -2.05
N ILE A 85 12.40 -10.02 -3.07
CA ILE A 85 12.73 -10.73 -4.32
C ILE A 85 13.38 -9.75 -5.29
N ARG A 86 14.54 -10.11 -5.82
CA ARG A 86 15.23 -9.34 -6.86
C ARG A 86 14.78 -9.78 -8.24
N THR A 87 14.37 -8.82 -9.08
CA THR A 87 13.87 -9.11 -10.44
C THR A 87 14.68 -8.36 -11.50
N GLY A 88 14.39 -8.64 -12.77
CA GLY A 88 15.04 -7.97 -13.90
C GLY A 88 14.50 -6.56 -14.20
N ALA A 89 13.32 -6.21 -13.69
CA ALA A 89 12.76 -4.87 -13.82
C ALA A 89 13.44 -3.90 -12.85
N ALA A 90 13.42 -2.60 -13.18
CA ALA A 90 13.92 -1.57 -12.28
C ALA A 90 13.07 -1.50 -11.00
N THR A 91 13.68 -1.13 -9.88
CA THR A 91 12.95 -0.83 -8.63
C THR A 91 11.89 0.25 -8.86
N GLY A 92 10.74 0.11 -8.21
CA GLY A 92 9.68 1.11 -8.27
C GLY A 92 10.16 2.49 -7.81
N VAL A 93 9.75 3.54 -8.50
CA VAL A 93 10.09 4.92 -8.15
C VAL A 93 8.87 5.82 -8.23
N ALA A 94 8.80 6.81 -7.33
CA ALA A 94 7.88 7.93 -7.43
C ALA A 94 8.67 9.23 -7.67
N LEU A 95 8.25 9.99 -8.68
CA LEU A 95 8.74 11.35 -8.93
C LEU A 95 7.71 12.32 -8.39
N ILE A 96 8.09 13.11 -7.40
CA ILE A 96 7.19 13.97 -6.64
C ILE A 96 7.64 15.42 -6.78
N MET A 97 6.77 16.29 -7.24
CA MET A 97 6.93 17.74 -7.10
C MET A 97 5.97 18.23 -6.02
N VAL A 98 6.48 19.06 -5.11
CA VAL A 98 5.67 19.66 -4.05
C VAL A 98 5.95 21.17 -3.95
N ASP A 99 4.92 21.99 -3.88
CA ASP A 99 5.05 23.43 -3.73
C ASP A 99 4.97 23.88 -2.26
N ARG A 100 5.14 25.22 -2.04
CA ARG A 100 5.11 25.81 -0.70
C ARG A 100 3.77 25.70 0.01
N GLU A 101 2.68 25.45 -0.72
CA GLU A 101 1.33 25.27 -0.20
C GLU A 101 1.00 23.79 0.08
N GLY A 102 1.97 22.89 -0.19
CA GLY A 102 1.81 21.44 -0.01
C GLY A 102 1.05 20.74 -1.14
N ARG A 103 0.73 21.45 -2.24
CA ARG A 103 0.15 20.82 -3.43
C ARG A 103 1.23 20.02 -4.12
N ASN A 104 0.86 18.84 -4.63
CA ASN A 104 1.83 17.94 -5.26
C ASN A 104 1.35 17.43 -6.62
N GLN A 105 2.32 17.02 -7.41
CA GLN A 105 2.15 16.20 -8.61
C GLN A 105 3.06 14.98 -8.47
N ILE A 106 2.50 13.80 -8.68
CA ILE A 106 3.20 12.53 -8.48
C ILE A 106 3.06 11.67 -9.72
N ALA A 107 4.19 11.16 -10.22
CA ALA A 107 4.25 10.14 -11.24
C ALA A 107 4.95 8.91 -10.66
N VAL A 108 4.33 7.73 -10.80
CA VAL A 108 4.89 6.47 -10.28
C VAL A 108 5.25 5.55 -11.44
N ALA A 109 6.48 5.07 -11.45
CA ALA A 109 6.89 3.92 -12.25
C ALA A 109 6.93 2.71 -11.32
N SER A 110 5.97 1.82 -11.43
CA SER A 110 5.80 0.67 -10.51
C SER A 110 6.96 -0.34 -10.60
N GLY A 111 7.60 -0.48 -11.77
CA GLY A 111 8.78 -1.33 -11.95
C GLY A 111 8.58 -2.74 -11.42
N ALA A 112 9.56 -3.21 -10.64
CA ALA A 112 9.59 -4.54 -10.06
C ALA A 112 8.35 -4.91 -9.21
N ASN A 113 7.63 -3.93 -8.66
CA ASN A 113 6.40 -4.22 -7.91
C ASN A 113 5.36 -4.98 -8.74
N LEU A 114 5.29 -4.73 -10.05
CA LEU A 114 4.36 -5.44 -10.95
C LEU A 114 4.82 -6.86 -11.29
N GLU A 115 6.07 -7.22 -11.00
CA GLU A 115 6.58 -8.57 -11.17
C GLU A 115 6.28 -9.48 -9.97
N LEU A 116 5.75 -8.96 -8.86
CA LEU A 116 5.28 -9.77 -7.75
C LEU A 116 3.98 -10.51 -8.14
N LEU A 117 4.09 -11.38 -9.14
CA LEU A 117 3.01 -12.27 -9.56
C LEU A 117 2.75 -13.37 -8.51
N PRO A 118 1.58 -14.03 -8.53
CA PRO A 118 1.23 -15.06 -7.53
C PRO A 118 2.30 -16.14 -7.37
N ASP A 119 2.95 -16.56 -8.43
CA ASP A 119 3.96 -17.62 -8.37
C ASP A 119 5.22 -17.21 -7.60
N LEU A 120 5.64 -15.94 -7.71
CA LEU A 120 6.72 -15.39 -6.88
C LEU A 120 6.29 -15.22 -5.43
N ALA A 121 5.08 -14.68 -5.19
CA ALA A 121 4.55 -14.51 -3.84
C ALA A 121 4.39 -15.86 -3.11
N LYS A 122 3.99 -16.94 -3.81
CA LYS A 122 3.88 -18.30 -3.28
C LYS A 122 5.19 -18.89 -2.77
N MET A 123 6.35 -18.42 -3.24
CA MET A 123 7.65 -18.86 -2.72
C MET A 123 7.79 -18.58 -1.21
N HIS A 124 7.03 -17.59 -0.71
CA HIS A 124 6.98 -17.22 0.70
C HIS A 124 5.67 -17.61 1.40
N ALA A 125 4.89 -18.53 0.83
CA ALA A 125 3.61 -18.99 1.38
C ALA A 125 3.71 -19.55 2.81
N SER A 126 4.87 -20.10 3.19
CA SER A 126 5.15 -20.61 4.55
C SER A 126 5.10 -19.52 5.63
N LEU A 127 5.16 -18.23 5.26
CA LEU A 127 4.99 -17.11 6.18
C LEU A 127 3.53 -16.88 6.57
N MET A 128 2.57 -17.36 5.78
CA MET A 128 1.15 -17.14 6.07
C MET A 128 0.72 -17.77 7.40
N PRO A 129 0.94 -19.07 7.68
CA PRO A 129 0.56 -19.67 8.96
C PRO A 129 1.36 -19.12 10.16
N TRP A 130 2.49 -18.43 9.93
CA TRP A 130 3.22 -17.74 10.98
C TRP A 130 2.54 -16.43 11.40
N ALA A 131 1.87 -15.72 10.47
CA ALA A 131 1.30 -14.41 10.69
C ALA A 131 0.00 -14.46 11.52
N GLU A 132 -0.25 -13.42 12.29
CA GLU A 132 -1.53 -13.12 12.94
C GLU A 132 -2.34 -12.10 12.13
N ALA A 133 -1.63 -11.23 11.39
CA ALA A 133 -2.23 -10.28 10.47
C ALA A 133 -1.45 -10.19 9.17
N LEU A 134 -2.20 -10.01 8.07
CA LEU A 134 -1.69 -9.73 6.72
C LEU A 134 -2.09 -8.31 6.32
N LEU A 135 -1.10 -7.49 5.93
CA LEU A 135 -1.32 -6.15 5.37
C LEU A 135 -1.08 -6.17 3.87
N LEU A 136 -2.01 -5.57 3.13
CA LEU A 136 -2.00 -5.49 1.66
C LEU A 136 -2.35 -4.09 1.17
N GLN A 137 -1.94 -3.79 -0.07
CA GLN A 137 -2.27 -2.57 -0.81
C GLN A 137 -2.47 -2.93 -2.30
N LEU A 138 -2.68 -1.92 -3.17
CA LEU A 138 -2.95 -2.15 -4.59
C LEU A 138 -1.82 -1.62 -5.51
N GLU A 139 -0.60 -1.51 -5.01
CA GLU A 139 0.60 -1.18 -5.83
C GLU A 139 1.33 -2.41 -6.37
N ILE A 140 0.78 -3.60 -6.16
CA ILE A 140 1.21 -4.88 -6.72
C ILE A 140 0.08 -5.50 -7.55
N PRO A 141 0.32 -6.53 -8.36
CA PRO A 141 -0.74 -7.16 -9.15
C PRO A 141 -1.92 -7.63 -8.30
N VAL A 142 -3.14 -7.26 -8.72
CA VAL A 142 -4.39 -7.64 -8.01
C VAL A 142 -4.53 -9.14 -7.86
N SER A 143 -4.02 -9.93 -8.82
CA SER A 143 -3.97 -11.39 -8.73
C SER A 143 -3.18 -11.88 -7.52
N SER A 144 -2.10 -11.21 -7.15
CA SER A 144 -1.31 -11.55 -5.96
C SER A 144 -2.00 -11.12 -4.67
N VAL A 145 -2.68 -9.98 -4.69
CA VAL A 145 -3.55 -9.55 -3.59
C VAL A 145 -4.66 -10.56 -3.35
N GLN A 146 -5.34 -11.00 -4.42
CA GLN A 146 -6.42 -11.99 -4.32
C GLN A 146 -5.91 -13.34 -3.80
N TRP A 147 -4.77 -13.81 -4.30
CA TRP A 147 -4.13 -15.04 -3.80
C TRP A 147 -3.79 -14.92 -2.32
N ALA A 148 -3.17 -13.81 -1.90
CA ALA A 148 -2.77 -13.59 -0.51
C ALA A 148 -3.98 -13.55 0.45
N LEU A 149 -5.07 -12.87 0.04
CA LEU A 149 -6.33 -12.83 0.80
C LEU A 149 -6.96 -14.22 0.94
N ALA A 150 -7.01 -15.01 -0.15
CA ALA A 150 -7.53 -16.36 -0.11
C ALA A 150 -6.72 -17.26 0.83
N THR A 151 -5.38 -17.18 0.73
CA THR A 151 -4.46 -17.95 1.59
C THR A 151 -4.58 -17.51 3.06
N ALA A 152 -4.70 -16.21 3.34
CA ALA A 152 -4.92 -15.70 4.70
C ALA A 152 -6.19 -16.28 5.31
N ARG A 153 -7.28 -16.32 4.54
CA ARG A 153 -8.56 -16.90 4.96
C ARG A 153 -8.44 -18.40 5.28
N GLU A 154 -7.73 -19.17 4.47
CA GLU A 154 -7.48 -20.60 4.68
C GLU A 154 -6.73 -20.87 5.99
N HIS A 155 -5.83 -19.95 6.37
CA HIS A 155 -5.02 -20.06 7.59
C HIS A 155 -5.59 -19.31 8.80
N GLY A 156 -6.74 -18.64 8.67
CA GLY A 156 -7.35 -17.86 9.76
C GLY A 156 -6.55 -16.61 10.14
N VAL A 157 -5.77 -16.06 9.19
CA VAL A 157 -4.98 -14.83 9.38
C VAL A 157 -5.86 -13.61 9.09
N LEU A 158 -5.87 -12.63 9.99
CA LEU A 158 -6.63 -11.38 9.83
C LEU A 158 -6.08 -10.59 8.63
N SER A 159 -6.91 -10.38 7.61
CA SER A 159 -6.52 -9.63 6.42
C SER A 159 -6.94 -8.15 6.51
N ILE A 160 -5.99 -7.25 6.25
CA ILE A 160 -6.22 -5.79 6.20
C ILE A 160 -5.76 -5.28 4.84
N LEU A 161 -6.71 -4.77 4.05
CA LEU A 161 -6.43 -4.20 2.73
C LEU A 161 -6.60 -2.68 2.76
N ASN A 162 -5.52 -1.95 2.45
CA ASN A 162 -5.60 -0.55 2.06
C ASN A 162 -5.83 -0.49 0.54
N PRO A 163 -7.00 -0.01 0.05
CA PRO A 163 -7.34 -0.06 -1.37
C PRO A 163 -6.71 1.09 -2.17
N ALA A 164 -5.42 1.32 -1.97
CA ALA A 164 -4.65 2.39 -2.59
C ALA A 164 -3.52 1.85 -3.50
N PRO A 165 -3.34 2.38 -4.73
CA PRO A 165 -4.19 3.37 -5.41
C PRO A 165 -5.58 2.82 -5.72
N ALA A 166 -6.59 3.70 -5.62
CA ALA A 166 -7.98 3.30 -5.80
C ALA A 166 -8.26 2.79 -7.22
N GLN A 167 -8.91 1.63 -7.30
CA GLN A 167 -9.39 1.02 -8.55
C GLN A 167 -10.62 0.16 -8.26
N PRO A 168 -11.47 -0.12 -9.24
CA PRO A 168 -12.60 -1.04 -9.07
C PRO A 168 -12.11 -2.42 -8.64
N LEU A 169 -12.75 -2.99 -7.63
CA LEU A 169 -12.46 -4.34 -7.13
C LEU A 169 -13.71 -5.21 -7.26
N PRO A 170 -13.57 -6.48 -7.68
CA PRO A 170 -14.70 -7.40 -7.77
C PRO A 170 -15.15 -7.87 -6.38
N ASP A 171 -16.42 -8.22 -6.22
CA ASP A 171 -16.99 -8.71 -4.96
C ASP A 171 -16.31 -10.02 -4.50
N THR A 172 -15.85 -10.83 -5.45
CA THR A 172 -15.07 -12.05 -5.16
C THR A 172 -13.74 -11.78 -4.44
N LEU A 173 -13.15 -10.59 -4.60
CA LEU A 173 -11.98 -10.16 -3.84
C LEU A 173 -12.43 -9.51 -2.52
N LEU A 174 -13.40 -8.58 -2.57
CA LEU A 174 -13.87 -7.84 -1.40
C LEU A 174 -14.38 -8.77 -0.29
N SER A 175 -15.08 -9.84 -0.66
CA SER A 175 -15.57 -10.83 0.30
C SER A 175 -14.48 -11.62 1.03
N LEU A 176 -13.22 -11.56 0.58
CA LEU A 176 -12.07 -12.14 1.26
C LEU A 176 -11.43 -11.21 2.31
N VAL A 177 -11.83 -9.91 2.32
CA VAL A 177 -11.19 -8.89 3.16
C VAL A 177 -11.86 -8.83 4.53
N ASP A 178 -11.07 -9.01 5.60
CA ASP A 178 -11.58 -8.82 6.96
C ASP A 178 -11.69 -7.34 7.33
N CYS A 179 -10.70 -6.52 6.96
CA CYS A 179 -10.71 -5.10 7.23
C CYS A 179 -10.27 -4.30 6.00
N LEU A 180 -11.15 -3.46 5.47
CA LEU A 180 -10.84 -2.54 4.37
C LEU A 180 -10.66 -1.13 4.91
N THR A 181 -9.56 -0.44 4.52
CA THR A 181 -9.20 0.87 5.08
C THR A 181 -9.11 1.97 4.01
N PRO A 182 -10.21 2.33 3.33
CA PRO A 182 -10.21 3.37 2.32
C PRO A 182 -10.16 4.77 2.95
N ASN A 183 -9.58 5.74 2.23
CA ASN A 183 -9.86 7.15 2.46
C ASN A 183 -11.15 7.57 1.74
N SER A 184 -11.56 8.85 1.88
CA SER A 184 -12.79 9.37 1.27
C SER A 184 -12.84 9.16 -0.26
N ASN A 185 -11.74 9.43 -0.96
CA ASN A 185 -11.67 9.29 -2.41
C ASN A 185 -11.67 7.81 -2.85
N GLU A 186 -10.96 6.97 -2.13
CA GLU A 186 -10.93 5.52 -2.37
C GLU A 186 -12.31 4.89 -2.15
N ALA A 187 -13.00 5.30 -1.07
CA ALA A 187 -14.36 4.85 -0.79
C ALA A 187 -15.34 5.30 -1.91
N GLU A 188 -15.23 6.53 -2.41
CA GLU A 188 -16.02 7.03 -3.54
C GLU A 188 -15.78 6.22 -4.81
N ILE A 189 -14.53 5.94 -5.16
CA ILE A 189 -14.18 5.14 -6.36
C ILE A 189 -14.72 3.70 -6.24
N LEU A 190 -14.66 3.10 -5.05
CA LEU A 190 -15.13 1.73 -4.83
C LEU A 190 -16.65 1.59 -4.82
N THR A 191 -17.39 2.66 -4.45
CA THR A 191 -18.82 2.59 -4.20
C THR A 191 -19.66 3.45 -5.14
N GLY A 192 -19.06 4.46 -5.78
CA GLY A 192 -19.78 5.51 -6.51
C GLY A 192 -20.48 6.54 -5.61
N ILE A 193 -20.28 6.47 -4.29
CA ILE A 193 -20.88 7.38 -3.29
C ILE A 193 -19.87 8.45 -2.92
N ALA A 194 -20.18 9.72 -3.19
CA ALA A 194 -19.32 10.85 -2.82
C ALA A 194 -19.20 11.01 -1.31
N VAL A 195 -17.98 10.88 -0.77
CA VAL A 195 -17.71 10.93 0.68
C VAL A 195 -17.27 12.32 1.08
N LYS A 196 -18.19 13.10 1.68
CA LYS A 196 -17.96 14.50 2.11
C LYS A 196 -17.95 14.68 3.64
N GLY A 197 -18.24 13.63 4.40
CA GLY A 197 -18.29 13.66 5.85
C GLY A 197 -18.80 12.33 6.42
N PRO A 198 -19.01 12.25 7.75
CA PRO A 198 -19.33 11.00 8.44
C PRO A 198 -20.56 10.27 7.90
N ASP A 199 -21.65 10.99 7.58
CA ASP A 199 -22.89 10.36 7.12
C ASP A 199 -22.72 9.66 5.76
N SER A 200 -22.05 10.33 4.80
CA SER A 200 -21.76 9.76 3.48
C SER A 200 -20.68 8.67 3.58
N ALA A 201 -19.74 8.78 4.51
CA ALA A 201 -18.78 7.73 4.80
C ALA A 201 -19.46 6.47 5.34
N SER A 202 -20.48 6.63 6.22
CA SER A 202 -21.30 5.53 6.71
C SER A 202 -22.06 4.82 5.58
N GLN A 203 -22.64 5.57 4.64
CA GLN A 203 -23.32 5.00 3.48
C GLN A 203 -22.35 4.21 2.59
N ALA A 204 -21.15 4.76 2.31
CA ALA A 204 -20.13 4.07 1.54
C ALA A 204 -19.64 2.80 2.26
N ALA A 205 -19.42 2.86 3.59
CA ALA A 205 -19.03 1.71 4.39
C ALA A 205 -20.09 0.61 4.36
N GLN A 206 -21.37 0.94 4.54
CA GLN A 206 -22.49 -0.01 4.46
C GLN A 206 -22.57 -0.68 3.07
N HIS A 207 -22.32 0.08 2.00
CA HIS A 207 -22.26 -0.48 0.65
C HIS A 207 -21.13 -1.53 0.51
N LEU A 208 -19.94 -1.26 1.07
CA LEU A 208 -18.81 -2.20 1.06
C LEU A 208 -19.04 -3.44 1.92
N LEU A 209 -19.69 -3.26 3.10
CA LEU A 209 -20.12 -4.38 3.95
C LEU A 209 -21.11 -5.29 3.20
N ALA A 210 -22.08 -4.72 2.48
CA ALA A 210 -23.03 -5.48 1.65
C ALA A 210 -22.34 -6.26 0.51
N ARG A 211 -21.14 -5.85 0.07
CA ARG A 211 -20.30 -6.54 -0.91
C ARG A 211 -19.38 -7.61 -0.28
N GLY A 212 -19.54 -7.89 1.02
CA GLY A 212 -18.90 -9.00 1.72
C GLY A 212 -17.66 -8.65 2.56
N VAL A 213 -17.24 -7.38 2.61
CA VAL A 213 -16.19 -6.94 3.56
C VAL A 213 -16.71 -7.08 4.98
N ARG A 214 -15.89 -7.56 5.93
CA ARG A 214 -16.35 -7.77 7.32
C ARG A 214 -16.28 -6.50 8.18
N ARG A 215 -15.29 -5.64 7.96
CA ARG A 215 -15.09 -4.36 8.64
C ARG A 215 -14.60 -3.32 7.64
N VAL A 216 -15.12 -2.11 7.74
CA VAL A 216 -14.66 -0.97 6.93
C VAL A 216 -14.25 0.18 7.85
N ILE A 217 -13.05 0.73 7.65
CA ILE A 217 -12.56 1.92 8.35
C ILE A 217 -12.31 3.00 7.29
N VAL A 218 -13.20 3.98 7.21
CA VAL A 218 -13.04 5.11 6.27
C VAL A 218 -12.28 6.23 6.96
N THR A 219 -11.11 6.61 6.43
CA THR A 219 -10.35 7.76 6.94
C THR A 219 -10.85 9.07 6.35
N LEU A 220 -11.04 10.10 7.21
CA LEU A 220 -11.69 11.37 6.87
C LEU A 220 -10.75 12.58 7.10
N GLY A 221 -9.44 12.37 7.02
CA GLY A 221 -8.42 13.41 7.24
C GLY A 221 -8.54 14.03 8.63
N ALA A 222 -8.67 15.35 8.71
CA ALA A 222 -8.78 16.06 9.99
C ALA A 222 -10.05 15.72 10.81
N GLN A 223 -11.05 15.10 10.18
CA GLN A 223 -12.28 14.64 10.85
C GLN A 223 -12.13 13.26 11.52
N GLY A 224 -10.95 12.65 11.46
CA GLY A 224 -10.68 11.35 12.06
C GLY A 224 -11.02 10.17 11.14
N ALA A 225 -11.66 9.15 11.66
CA ALA A 225 -12.03 7.95 10.92
C ALA A 225 -13.39 7.40 11.41
N LEU A 226 -14.12 6.76 10.51
CA LEU A 226 -15.37 6.06 10.78
C LEU A 226 -15.12 4.55 10.67
N CYS A 227 -15.54 3.78 11.68
CA CYS A 227 -15.46 2.32 11.67
C CYS A 227 -16.89 1.74 11.62
N CYS A 228 -17.10 0.79 10.70
CA CYS A 228 -18.33 0.02 10.58
C CYS A 228 -18.01 -1.48 10.54
N ASP A 229 -18.75 -2.25 11.29
CA ASP A 229 -18.71 -3.72 11.29
C ASP A 229 -19.95 -4.29 10.59
N GLY A 230 -19.76 -5.44 9.90
CA GLY A 230 -20.84 -6.20 9.26
C GLY A 230 -21.63 -7.06 10.24
#